data_0e91b1f12337ece42e72ffae8e4207ef
#
_entry.id   0e91b1f12337ece42e72ffae8e4207ef
#
_cell.length_a   1.000
_cell.length_b   1.000
_cell.length_c   1.000
_cell.angle_alpha   90.00
_cell.angle_beta   90.00
_cell.angle_gamma   90.00
#
_symmetry.space_group_name_H-M   'P 1'
#
loop_
_entity.id
_entity.type
_entity.pdbx_description
1 polymer ?
#
loop_
_entity_poly.entity_id
_entity_poly.type
_entity_poly.pdbx_seq_one_letter_code
_entity_poly.pdbx_strand_id
1 'polypeptide(L)'
;MNYVIRSVRADEWAAAKALRLEALQDPVAPLAYLETYEEALGRPDSFWQERTTSGAAGADGAQTVIAEAPDGQWVGMVTVLIEEPGTTDWAGFPVERKQGHVVGVFVRPEERGSGLTDVLFDAALEWAWAHGAERVRLIVHEDNGRAQRFYRKAGFEPSGVVVPLAKAPGQSELEFVLERP
;
A
#
# COMPACT_ATOMS: atom_id res chain seq x y z
N MET A 1 -22.46 -4.36 -1.70
CA MET A 1 -22.36 -3.33 -2.74
C MET A 1 -21.43 -3.83 -3.85
N ASN A 2 -21.73 -3.48 -5.09
CA ASN A 2 -20.98 -3.99 -6.24
C ASN A 2 -19.82 -3.06 -6.60
N TYR A 3 -18.66 -3.30 -6.01
CA TYR A 3 -17.43 -2.59 -6.37
C TYR A 3 -16.76 -3.27 -7.55
N VAL A 4 -16.13 -2.48 -8.40
CA VAL A 4 -15.19 -2.98 -9.40
C VAL A 4 -13.79 -2.90 -8.81
N ILE A 5 -13.13 -4.05 -8.69
CA ILE A 5 -11.75 -4.14 -8.21
C ILE A 5 -10.87 -4.35 -9.43
N ARG A 6 -9.99 -3.41 -9.68
CA ARG A 6 -9.15 -3.43 -10.87
C ARG A 6 -7.84 -2.69 -10.68
N SER A 7 -6.89 -2.93 -11.56
CA SER A 7 -5.65 -2.16 -11.60
C SER A 7 -5.92 -0.75 -12.15
N VAL A 8 -5.17 0.21 -11.67
CA VAL A 8 -5.19 1.58 -12.17
C VAL A 8 -4.67 1.62 -13.61
N ARG A 9 -5.17 2.56 -14.42
CA ARG A 9 -4.63 2.85 -15.75
C ARG A 9 -3.72 4.08 -15.68
N ALA A 10 -2.73 4.14 -16.56
CA ALA A 10 -1.72 5.21 -16.54
C ALA A 10 -2.32 6.63 -16.69
N ASP A 11 -3.40 6.75 -17.44
CA ASP A 11 -4.10 8.02 -17.66
C ASP A 11 -4.97 8.46 -16.49
N GLU A 12 -5.11 7.63 -15.46
CA GLU A 12 -5.93 7.90 -14.28
C GLU A 12 -5.14 8.58 -13.12
N TRP A 13 -4.02 9.18 -13.44
CA TRP A 13 -3.15 9.79 -12.42
C TRP A 13 -3.83 10.89 -11.59
N ALA A 14 -4.75 11.65 -12.18
CA ALA A 14 -5.47 12.70 -11.47
C ALA A 14 -6.40 12.11 -10.39
N ALA A 15 -7.09 11.01 -10.69
CA ALA A 15 -7.93 10.30 -9.72
C ALA A 15 -7.06 9.65 -8.63
N ALA A 16 -5.93 9.07 -8.99
CA ALA A 16 -4.98 8.48 -8.04
C ALA A 16 -4.42 9.55 -7.09
N LYS A 17 -4.03 10.71 -7.62
CA LYS A 17 -3.61 11.87 -6.82
C LYS A 17 -4.70 12.30 -5.84
N ALA A 18 -5.92 12.46 -6.33
CA ALA A 18 -7.05 12.91 -5.50
C ALA A 18 -7.30 11.95 -4.32
N LEU A 19 -7.30 10.65 -4.58
CA LEU A 19 -7.51 9.65 -3.52
C LEU A 19 -6.36 9.64 -2.52
N ARG A 20 -5.12 9.78 -2.98
CA ARG A 20 -3.95 9.87 -2.09
C ARG A 20 -4.00 11.10 -1.19
N LEU A 21 -4.36 12.25 -1.75
CA LEU A 21 -4.51 13.48 -0.97
C LEU A 21 -5.64 13.36 0.07
N GLU A 22 -6.73 12.68 -0.28
CA GLU A 22 -7.81 12.36 0.67
C GLU A 22 -7.30 11.47 1.80
N ALA A 23 -6.53 10.42 1.47
CA ALA A 23 -5.95 9.51 2.47
C ALA A 23 -5.05 10.25 3.47
N LEU A 24 -4.27 11.22 3.01
CA LEU A 24 -3.35 11.98 3.86
C LEU A 24 -4.06 12.99 4.76
N GLN A 25 -5.33 13.26 4.53
CA GLN A 25 -6.17 14.11 5.38
C GLN A 25 -6.98 13.32 6.42
N ASP A 26 -6.92 11.98 6.37
CA ASP A 26 -7.59 11.14 7.35
C ASP A 26 -6.94 11.33 8.73
N PRO A 27 -7.72 11.37 9.83
CA PRO A 27 -7.16 11.50 11.18
C PRO A 27 -6.11 10.45 11.55
N VAL A 28 -6.15 9.26 10.96
CA VAL A 28 -5.15 8.21 11.20
C VAL A 28 -3.91 8.32 10.29
N ALA A 29 -3.89 9.27 9.36
CA ALA A 29 -2.79 9.39 8.40
C ALA A 29 -1.40 9.45 9.05
N PRO A 30 -1.18 10.16 10.18
CA PRO A 30 0.12 10.18 10.82
C PRO A 30 0.63 8.79 11.27
N LEU A 31 -0.27 7.86 11.55
CA LEU A 31 0.06 6.47 11.88
C LEU A 31 0.14 5.57 10.66
N ALA A 32 -0.48 5.96 9.55
CA ALA A 32 -0.62 5.12 8.37
C ALA A 32 0.43 5.43 7.28
N TYR A 33 0.92 6.66 7.22
CA TYR A 33 1.77 7.13 6.13
C TYR A 33 2.96 7.94 6.65
N LEU A 34 4.10 7.81 5.97
CA LEU A 34 5.31 8.58 6.27
C LEU A 34 5.27 9.97 5.65
N GLU A 35 4.51 10.15 4.57
CA GLU A 35 4.35 11.39 3.84
C GLU A 35 3.24 12.23 4.47
N THR A 36 3.42 13.56 4.49
CA THR A 36 2.37 14.48 4.91
C THR A 36 1.54 14.98 3.72
N TYR A 37 0.33 15.49 4.02
CA TYR A 37 -0.53 16.12 3.00
C TYR A 37 0.18 17.29 2.30
N GLU A 38 0.86 18.14 3.06
CA GLU A 38 1.58 19.30 2.52
C GLU A 38 2.71 18.90 1.59
N GLU A 39 3.46 17.86 1.96
CA GLU A 39 4.52 17.31 1.10
C GLU A 39 3.95 16.80 -0.22
N ALA A 40 2.86 16.03 -0.15
CA ALA A 40 2.22 15.47 -1.34
C ALA A 40 1.61 16.55 -2.22
N LEU A 41 0.95 17.53 -1.61
CA LEU A 41 0.32 18.64 -2.33
C LEU A 41 1.34 19.46 -3.14
N GLY A 42 2.56 19.58 -2.65
CA GLY A 42 3.65 20.29 -3.31
C GLY A 42 4.32 19.56 -4.47
N ARG A 43 3.98 18.30 -4.71
CA ARG A 43 4.58 17.51 -5.79
C ARG A 43 4.00 17.90 -7.15
N PRO A 44 4.83 17.97 -8.22
CA PRO A 44 4.34 18.31 -9.56
C PRO A 44 3.49 17.19 -10.16
N ASP A 45 2.68 17.52 -11.15
CA ASP A 45 1.83 16.53 -11.85
C ASP A 45 2.66 15.39 -12.45
N SER A 46 3.88 15.69 -12.94
CA SER A 46 4.79 14.66 -13.47
C SER A 46 5.10 13.56 -12.47
N PHE A 47 5.23 13.90 -11.20
CA PHE A 47 5.42 12.91 -10.14
C PHE A 47 4.24 11.93 -10.09
N TRP A 48 3.02 12.45 -10.13
CA TRP A 48 1.80 11.63 -10.08
C TRP A 48 1.62 10.79 -11.34
N GLN A 49 1.97 11.35 -12.49
CA GLN A 49 1.94 10.64 -13.77
C GLN A 49 2.91 9.46 -13.77
N GLU A 50 4.14 9.67 -13.35
CA GLU A 50 5.17 8.62 -13.27
C GLU A 50 4.80 7.54 -12.26
N ARG A 51 4.35 7.95 -11.08
CA ARG A 51 3.94 7.02 -10.02
C ARG A 51 2.78 6.14 -10.47
N THR A 52 1.77 6.73 -11.11
CA THR A 52 0.60 5.99 -11.59
C THR A 52 0.99 5.02 -12.71
N THR A 53 1.82 5.46 -13.65
CA THR A 53 2.31 4.61 -14.74
C THR A 53 3.09 3.41 -14.20
N SER A 54 3.92 3.62 -13.17
CA SER A 54 4.73 2.54 -12.57
C SER A 54 3.90 1.43 -11.95
N GLY A 55 2.69 1.72 -11.49
CA GLY A 55 1.78 0.75 -10.87
C GLY A 55 0.55 0.41 -11.71
N ALA A 56 0.53 0.83 -12.99
CA ALA A 56 -0.62 0.62 -13.86
C ALA A 56 -0.73 -0.82 -14.37
N ALA A 57 -1.89 -1.15 -14.90
CA ALA A 57 -2.13 -2.44 -15.55
C ALA A 57 -1.04 -2.75 -16.58
N GLY A 58 -0.47 -3.94 -16.51
CA GLY A 58 0.62 -4.37 -17.40
C GLY A 58 2.03 -4.03 -16.90
N ALA A 59 2.19 -3.27 -15.82
CA ALA A 59 3.51 -3.05 -15.22
C ALA A 59 3.98 -4.27 -14.44
N ASP A 60 5.28 -4.51 -14.42
CA ASP A 60 5.88 -5.68 -13.76
C ASP A 60 6.48 -5.36 -12.39
N GLY A 61 6.84 -4.09 -12.15
CA GLY A 61 7.55 -3.69 -10.91
C GLY A 61 6.64 -3.26 -9.78
N ALA A 62 5.40 -2.94 -10.06
CA ALA A 62 4.41 -2.53 -9.07
C ALA A 62 3.00 -2.67 -9.62
N GLN A 63 2.02 -2.70 -8.72
CA GLN A 63 0.62 -2.68 -9.10
C GLN A 63 -0.19 -1.89 -8.07
N THR A 64 -0.95 -0.92 -8.56
CA THR A 64 -1.96 -0.24 -7.75
C THR A 64 -3.32 -0.80 -8.10
N VAL A 65 -3.99 -1.38 -7.12
CA VAL A 65 -5.35 -1.91 -7.23
C VAL A 65 -6.30 -0.89 -6.59
N ILE A 66 -7.38 -0.59 -7.30
CA ILE A 66 -8.40 0.35 -6.81
C ILE A 66 -9.77 -0.33 -6.71
N ALA A 67 -10.59 0.21 -5.84
CA ALA A 67 -12.01 -0.16 -5.74
C ALA A 67 -12.84 1.01 -6.25
N GLU A 68 -13.63 0.76 -7.28
CA GLU A 68 -14.53 1.72 -7.89
C GLU A 68 -15.97 1.37 -7.51
N ALA A 69 -16.68 2.34 -6.93
CA ALA A 69 -18.07 2.20 -6.58
C ALA A 69 -18.96 2.28 -7.84
N PRO A 70 -20.26 1.85 -7.76
CA PRO A 70 -21.17 1.89 -8.92
C PRO A 70 -21.34 3.27 -9.56
N ASP A 71 -21.13 4.36 -8.81
CA ASP A 71 -21.18 5.73 -9.32
C ASP A 71 -19.86 6.19 -9.98
N GLY A 72 -18.87 5.32 -10.07
CA GLY A 72 -17.55 5.62 -10.66
C GLY A 72 -16.55 6.25 -9.70
N GLN A 73 -16.91 6.51 -8.46
CA GLN A 73 -15.97 7.05 -7.46
C GLN A 73 -15.03 5.97 -6.95
N TRP A 74 -13.78 6.33 -6.77
CA TRP A 74 -12.79 5.45 -6.13
C TRP A 74 -12.93 5.53 -4.61
N VAL A 75 -13.08 4.40 -3.98
CA VAL A 75 -13.33 4.32 -2.52
C VAL A 75 -12.24 3.60 -1.74
N GLY A 76 -11.26 3.06 -2.44
CA GLY A 76 -10.12 2.40 -1.81
C GLY A 76 -9.01 2.10 -2.79
N MET A 77 -7.81 1.88 -2.25
CA MET A 77 -6.63 1.51 -3.03
C MET A 77 -5.63 0.74 -2.17
N VAL A 78 -4.83 -0.08 -2.84
CA VAL A 78 -3.66 -0.77 -2.28
C VAL A 78 -2.60 -0.82 -3.36
N THR A 79 -1.35 -0.55 -3.02
CA THR A 79 -0.22 -0.72 -3.94
C THR A 79 0.71 -1.80 -3.41
N VAL A 80 1.20 -2.66 -4.30
CA VAL A 80 2.27 -3.61 -3.99
C VAL A 80 3.44 -3.34 -4.92
N LEU A 81 4.63 -3.25 -4.33
CA LEU A 81 5.89 -3.06 -5.03
C LEU A 81 6.63 -4.39 -5.09
N ILE A 82 7.29 -4.71 -6.20
CA ILE A 82 8.20 -5.85 -6.27
C ILE A 82 9.60 -5.38 -5.88
N GLU A 83 10.19 -6.07 -4.92
CA GLU A 83 11.57 -5.86 -4.49
C GLU A 83 12.39 -7.06 -4.93
N GLU A 84 13.40 -6.81 -5.78
CA GLU A 84 14.22 -7.87 -6.38
C GLU A 84 15.37 -8.29 -5.46
N PRO A 85 15.78 -9.57 -5.48
CA PRO A 85 16.96 -10.03 -4.75
C PRO A 85 18.21 -9.25 -5.15
N GLY A 86 19.07 -8.99 -4.18
CA GLY A 86 20.31 -8.26 -4.41
C GLY A 86 20.18 -6.74 -4.36
N THR A 87 18.97 -6.24 -4.09
CA THR A 87 18.72 -4.81 -3.84
C THR A 87 18.59 -4.56 -2.34
N THR A 88 18.43 -3.30 -1.98
CA THR A 88 18.07 -2.89 -0.61
C THR A 88 16.69 -2.30 -0.62
N ASP A 89 15.95 -2.49 0.47
CA ASP A 89 14.66 -1.84 0.64
C ASP A 89 14.82 -0.39 1.09
N TRP A 90 13.70 0.33 1.24
CA TRP A 90 13.73 1.74 1.62
C TRP A 90 14.36 2.01 3.01
N ALA A 91 14.40 1.00 3.88
CA ALA A 91 15.01 1.10 5.20
C ALA A 91 16.52 0.71 5.18
N GLY A 92 17.04 0.32 4.01
CA GLY A 92 18.44 -0.06 3.85
C GLY A 92 18.73 -1.53 4.14
N PHE A 93 17.72 -2.36 4.38
CA PHE A 93 17.91 -3.80 4.60
C PHE A 93 18.05 -4.54 3.25
N PRO A 94 18.94 -5.56 3.21
CA PRO A 94 19.10 -6.33 1.98
C PRO A 94 17.86 -7.16 1.67
N VAL A 95 17.50 -7.21 0.39
CA VAL A 95 16.44 -8.09 -0.13
C VAL A 95 17.11 -9.39 -0.57
N GLU A 96 16.80 -10.48 0.12
CA GLU A 96 17.42 -11.78 -0.15
C GLU A 96 16.60 -12.63 -1.09
N ARG A 97 15.27 -12.52 -1.03
CA ARG A 97 14.33 -13.23 -1.89
C ARG A 97 13.42 -12.23 -2.57
N LYS A 98 12.97 -12.53 -3.79
CA LYS A 98 11.98 -11.70 -4.48
C LYS A 98 10.73 -11.58 -3.61
N GLN A 99 10.33 -10.35 -3.32
CA GLN A 99 9.22 -10.10 -2.40
C GLN A 99 8.34 -8.96 -2.86
N GLY A 100 7.10 -8.97 -2.38
CA GLY A 100 6.20 -7.84 -2.50
C GLY A 100 6.30 -6.94 -1.27
N HIS A 101 6.07 -5.65 -1.45
CA HIS A 101 5.96 -4.69 -0.36
C HIS A 101 4.65 -3.92 -0.53
N VAL A 102 3.72 -4.13 0.39
CA VAL A 102 2.42 -3.44 0.37
C VAL A 102 2.56 -2.05 0.96
N VAL A 103 2.12 -1.06 0.20
CA VAL A 103 2.14 0.36 0.59
C VAL A 103 0.83 1.04 0.18
N GLY A 104 0.59 2.23 0.70
CA GLY A 104 -0.49 3.09 0.23
C GLY A 104 -1.89 2.51 0.43
N VAL A 105 -2.11 1.77 1.49
CA VAL A 105 -3.42 1.18 1.81
C VAL A 105 -4.36 2.28 2.29
N PHE A 106 -5.48 2.44 1.60
CA PHE A 106 -6.52 3.37 2.03
C PHE A 106 -7.89 2.85 1.62
N VAL A 107 -8.84 2.93 2.53
CA VAL A 107 -10.27 2.71 2.29
C VAL A 107 -11.01 3.85 2.95
N ARG A 108 -11.91 4.47 2.24
CA ARG A 108 -12.72 5.58 2.78
C ARG A 108 -13.41 5.16 4.07
N PRO A 109 -13.51 6.06 5.06
CA PRO A 109 -14.07 5.72 6.38
C PRO A 109 -15.45 5.06 6.31
N GLU A 110 -16.33 5.54 5.43
CA GLU A 110 -17.69 5.00 5.25
C GLU A 110 -17.72 3.58 4.68
N GLU A 111 -16.62 3.14 4.07
CA GLU A 111 -16.51 1.79 3.48
C GLU A 111 -15.80 0.80 4.40
N ARG A 112 -15.29 1.26 5.53
CA ARG A 112 -14.57 0.42 6.48
C ARG A 112 -15.51 -0.57 7.18
N GLY A 113 -15.01 -1.79 7.44
CA GLY A 113 -15.82 -2.85 8.02
C GLY A 113 -16.74 -3.57 7.05
N SER A 114 -16.69 -3.24 5.76
CA SER A 114 -17.51 -3.86 4.71
C SER A 114 -16.85 -5.10 4.07
N GLY A 115 -15.60 -5.39 4.40
CA GLY A 115 -14.80 -6.42 3.72
C GLY A 115 -14.04 -5.93 2.50
N LEU A 116 -14.16 -4.65 2.16
CA LEU A 116 -13.50 -4.08 0.97
C LEU A 116 -11.98 -4.16 1.06
N THR A 117 -11.40 -3.91 2.23
CA THR A 117 -9.95 -4.00 2.43
C THR A 117 -9.44 -5.42 2.15
N ASP A 118 -10.18 -6.44 2.59
CA ASP A 118 -9.82 -7.84 2.32
C ASP A 118 -9.77 -8.12 0.81
N VAL A 119 -10.76 -7.66 0.06
CA VAL A 119 -10.84 -7.87 -1.39
C VAL A 119 -9.70 -7.16 -2.12
N LEU A 120 -9.36 -5.93 -1.70
CA LEU A 120 -8.23 -5.19 -2.26
C LEU A 120 -6.89 -5.92 -1.98
N PHE A 121 -6.71 -6.40 -0.75
CA PHE A 121 -5.52 -7.17 -0.38
C PHE A 121 -5.41 -8.46 -1.17
N ASP A 122 -6.50 -9.19 -1.33
CA ASP A 122 -6.51 -10.45 -2.10
C ASP A 122 -6.03 -10.20 -3.54
N ALA A 123 -6.53 -9.15 -4.18
CA ALA A 123 -6.12 -8.79 -5.54
C ALA A 123 -4.63 -8.41 -5.62
N ALA A 124 -4.14 -7.62 -4.66
CA ALA A 124 -2.74 -7.22 -4.61
C ALA A 124 -1.82 -8.42 -4.36
N LEU A 125 -2.19 -9.31 -3.46
CA LEU A 125 -1.44 -10.52 -3.15
C LEU A 125 -1.40 -11.49 -4.35
N GLU A 126 -2.53 -11.72 -5.00
CA GLU A 126 -2.57 -12.55 -6.22
C GLU A 126 -1.62 -12.02 -7.29
N TRP A 127 -1.63 -10.71 -7.50
CA TRP A 127 -0.72 -10.09 -8.46
C TRP A 127 0.76 -10.33 -8.07
N ALA A 128 1.09 -10.15 -6.79
CA ALA A 128 2.46 -10.35 -6.30
C ALA A 128 2.92 -11.80 -6.49
N TRP A 129 2.05 -12.77 -6.15
CA TRP A 129 2.35 -14.18 -6.35
C TRP A 129 2.55 -14.52 -7.83
N ALA A 130 1.71 -13.99 -8.69
CA ALA A 130 1.81 -14.18 -10.14
C ALA A 130 3.10 -13.57 -10.72
N HIS A 131 3.67 -12.57 -10.07
CA HIS A 131 4.92 -11.92 -10.48
C HIS A 131 6.16 -12.49 -9.76
N GLY A 132 6.02 -13.63 -9.12
CA GLY A 132 7.14 -14.39 -8.56
C GLY A 132 7.56 -14.01 -7.15
N ALA A 133 6.79 -13.20 -6.44
CA ALA A 133 7.07 -12.92 -5.04
C ALA A 133 7.01 -14.21 -4.22
N GLU A 134 7.99 -14.43 -3.37
CA GLU A 134 8.05 -15.59 -2.48
C GLU A 134 7.44 -15.27 -1.12
N ARG A 135 7.40 -13.98 -0.78
CA ARG A 135 6.71 -13.46 0.40
C ARG A 135 6.23 -12.03 0.11
N VAL A 136 5.32 -11.53 0.93
CA VAL A 136 4.89 -10.14 0.91
C VAL A 136 5.11 -9.54 2.29
N ARG A 137 5.66 -8.34 2.34
CA ARG A 137 5.91 -7.61 3.57
C ARG A 137 5.18 -6.29 3.58
N LEU A 138 4.99 -5.76 4.75
CA LEU A 138 4.50 -4.41 4.97
C LEU A 138 5.08 -3.86 6.27
N ILE A 139 5.03 -2.55 6.39
CA ILE A 139 5.51 -1.82 7.56
C ILE A 139 4.29 -1.12 8.18
N VAL A 140 4.14 -1.24 9.49
CA VAL A 140 3.02 -0.64 10.21
C VAL A 140 3.54 0.05 11.48
N HIS A 141 3.01 1.24 11.78
CA HIS A 141 3.37 1.97 12.99
C HIS A 141 3.04 1.14 14.24
N GLU A 142 3.95 1.15 15.20
CA GLU A 142 3.81 0.38 16.45
C GLU A 142 2.52 0.70 17.23
N ASP A 143 2.01 1.94 17.10
CA ASP A 143 0.79 2.38 17.76
C ASP A 143 -0.48 2.18 16.92
N ASN A 144 -0.36 1.71 15.69
CA ASN A 144 -1.50 1.45 14.81
C ASN A 144 -2.07 0.04 15.06
N GLY A 145 -2.67 -0.15 16.24
CA GLY A 145 -3.20 -1.44 16.65
C GLY A 145 -4.33 -1.98 15.76
N ARG A 146 -5.11 -1.09 15.16
CA ARG A 146 -6.19 -1.46 14.25
C ARG A 146 -5.64 -2.13 12.98
N ALA A 147 -4.64 -1.51 12.36
CA ALA A 147 -3.99 -2.06 11.18
C ALA A 147 -3.27 -3.37 11.50
N GLN A 148 -2.58 -3.44 12.63
CA GLN A 148 -1.91 -4.67 13.06
C GLN A 148 -2.88 -5.83 13.20
N ARG A 149 -4.06 -5.59 13.80
CA ARG A 149 -5.10 -6.62 13.93
C ARG A 149 -5.60 -7.09 12.57
N PHE A 150 -5.81 -6.16 11.64
CA PHE A 150 -6.22 -6.50 10.28
C PHE A 150 -5.16 -7.37 9.60
N TYR A 151 -3.89 -7.01 9.69
CA TYR A 151 -2.80 -7.76 9.05
C TYR A 151 -2.64 -9.16 9.64
N ARG A 152 -2.76 -9.30 10.96
CA ARG A 152 -2.76 -10.62 11.60
C ARG A 152 -3.92 -11.49 11.12
N LYS A 153 -5.10 -10.94 11.03
CA LYS A 153 -6.28 -11.63 10.52
C LYS A 153 -6.10 -12.05 9.05
N ALA A 154 -5.40 -11.25 8.27
CA ALA A 154 -5.07 -11.56 6.88
C ALA A 154 -3.96 -12.61 6.72
N GLY A 155 -3.36 -13.05 7.82
CA GLY A 155 -2.32 -14.08 7.84
C GLY A 155 -0.90 -13.55 7.96
N PHE A 156 -0.71 -12.24 8.03
CA PHE A 156 0.61 -11.65 8.24
C PHE A 156 1.05 -11.83 9.70
N GLU A 157 2.35 -12.00 9.90
CA GLU A 157 2.95 -12.12 11.22
C GLU A 157 4.13 -11.15 11.37
N PRO A 158 4.38 -10.62 12.57
CA PRO A 158 5.58 -9.81 12.80
C PRO A 158 6.84 -10.61 12.50
N SER A 159 7.77 -10.01 11.77
CA SER A 159 9.06 -10.65 11.47
C SER A 159 10.09 -10.47 12.59
N GLY A 160 9.86 -9.54 13.49
CA GLY A 160 10.84 -9.12 14.50
C GLY A 160 11.67 -7.91 14.07
N VAL A 161 11.59 -7.51 12.82
CA VAL A 161 12.29 -6.30 12.33
C VAL A 161 11.54 -5.07 12.79
N VAL A 162 12.26 -4.12 13.39
CA VAL A 162 11.76 -2.84 13.87
C VAL A 162 12.55 -1.73 13.19
N VAL A 163 11.85 -0.78 12.59
CA VAL A 163 12.45 0.33 11.87
C VAL A 163 12.17 1.63 12.63
N PRO A 164 13.19 2.29 13.19
CA PRO A 164 13.01 3.60 13.83
C PRO A 164 12.52 4.65 12.83
N LEU A 165 11.61 5.52 13.25
CA LEU A 165 11.12 6.62 12.43
C LEU A 165 12.04 7.83 12.57
N ALA A 166 12.67 8.24 11.47
CA ALA A 166 13.55 9.42 11.45
C ALA A 166 12.79 10.72 11.80
N LYS A 167 11.52 10.83 11.37
CA LYS A 167 10.68 12.02 11.59
C LYS A 167 10.02 12.06 12.97
N ALA A 168 10.06 10.96 13.72
CA ALA A 168 9.39 10.85 15.02
C ALA A 168 10.28 10.06 15.98
N PRO A 169 11.31 10.70 16.59
CA PRO A 169 12.23 10.02 17.52
C PRO A 169 11.47 9.33 18.64
N GLY A 170 11.87 8.10 18.95
CA GLY A 170 11.20 7.26 19.96
C GLY A 170 10.01 6.46 19.45
N GLN A 171 9.64 6.63 18.17
CA GLN A 171 8.59 5.83 17.51
C GLN A 171 9.20 4.90 16.48
N SER A 172 8.53 3.78 16.22
CA SER A 172 9.02 2.75 15.32
C SER A 172 7.91 2.17 14.46
N GLU A 173 8.32 1.65 13.31
CA GLU A 173 7.50 0.82 12.43
C GLU A 173 7.86 -0.65 12.65
N LEU A 174 6.87 -1.52 12.57
CA LEU A 174 7.03 -2.97 12.68
C LEU A 174 6.86 -3.60 11.31
N GLU A 175 7.75 -4.52 10.96
CA GLU A 175 7.58 -5.32 9.75
C GLU A 175 6.68 -6.52 10.00
N PHE A 176 5.69 -6.71 9.14
CA PHE A 176 4.86 -7.91 9.07
C PHE A 176 5.09 -8.60 7.75
N VAL A 177 5.07 -9.93 7.75
CA VAL A 177 5.33 -10.74 6.55
C VAL A 177 4.27 -11.82 6.38
N LEU A 178 4.01 -12.15 5.11
CA LEU A 178 3.17 -13.26 4.70
C LEU A 178 3.95 -14.09 3.69
N GLU A 179 4.21 -15.34 4.01
CA GLU A 179 4.86 -16.27 3.10
C GLU A 179 3.89 -16.71 2.02
N ARG A 180 4.41 -17.01 0.83
CA ARG A 180 3.60 -17.53 -0.28
C ARG A 180 2.97 -18.86 0.15
N PRO A 181 1.64 -19.00 -0.03
CA PRO A 181 0.93 -20.24 0.29
C PRO A 181 1.42 -21.44 -0.50
#